data_d8649ca124f3f0452b66fba0181a0c3a
#
_entry.id   d8649ca124f3f0452b66fba0181a0c3a
#
_cell.length_a   1.000
_cell.length_b   1.000
_cell.length_c   1.000
_cell.angle_alpha   90.00
_cell.angle_beta   90.00
_cell.angle_gamma   90.00
#
_symmetry.space_group_name_H-M   'P 1'
#
loop_
_entity.id
_entity.type
_entity.pdbx_description
1 polymer ?
#
loop_
_entity_poly.entity_id
_entity_poly.type
_entity_poly.pdbx_seq_one_letter_code
_entity_poly.pdbx_strand_id
1 'polypeptide(L)'
;MNSDTITNAKLQNWENFCSHIGDWHGTWNVYNLEGELIRSHQCVRSFHLSSDGSEMNHHNYSTYADGTNKLETYGPHKKPHIRSLHLSDSFSWGSQEVKSGSVFFFETGFKHQDRRRSAVARYNENGTLDILIISESLGGKADEPLLPPANQLSGWQGIITKMSPECIVSPTVSTSWIQLEDLNKNYLSLRLKDGVSITIPKYIESETEFFLVTEWLVNSTLLLRGVRHFDISGFTSFTLEVFNR
;
A
#
# COMPACT_ATOMS: atom_id res chain seq x y z
N MET A 1 22.12 -17.16 5.06
CA MET A 1 20.75 -17.69 5.06
C MET A 1 20.66 -18.78 4.02
N ASN A 2 19.96 -19.91 4.29
CA ASN A 2 19.89 -21.04 3.37
C ASN A 2 19.00 -20.67 2.16
N SER A 3 19.37 -21.12 0.96
CA SER A 3 18.64 -20.96 -0.31
C SER A 3 17.17 -21.40 -0.19
N ASP A 4 16.92 -22.51 0.49
CA ASP A 4 15.59 -23.08 0.67
C ASP A 4 14.67 -22.17 1.51
N THR A 5 15.21 -21.48 2.51
CA THR A 5 14.45 -20.51 3.33
C THR A 5 13.95 -19.35 2.49
N ILE A 6 14.80 -18.79 1.62
CA ILE A 6 14.42 -17.67 0.73
C ILE A 6 13.38 -18.14 -0.30
N THR A 7 13.54 -19.34 -0.85
CA THR A 7 12.59 -19.91 -1.82
C THR A 7 11.20 -20.07 -1.19
N ASN A 8 11.13 -20.65 0.02
CA ASN A 8 9.87 -20.82 0.74
C ASN A 8 9.23 -19.47 1.11
N ALA A 9 10.02 -18.48 1.52
CA ALA A 9 9.51 -17.13 1.81
C ALA A 9 8.90 -16.47 0.57
N LYS A 10 9.53 -16.60 -0.60
CA LYS A 10 8.97 -16.09 -1.87
C LYS A 10 7.71 -16.84 -2.30
N LEU A 11 7.63 -18.14 -2.07
CA LEU A 11 6.41 -18.93 -2.31
C LEU A 11 5.25 -18.44 -1.42
N GLN A 12 5.50 -18.22 -0.13
CA GLN A 12 4.49 -17.67 0.77
C GLN A 12 4.05 -16.27 0.34
N ASN A 13 4.99 -15.41 -0.10
CA ASN A 13 4.68 -14.10 -0.66
C ASN A 13 3.76 -14.19 -1.89
N TRP A 14 4.00 -15.16 -2.78
CA TRP A 14 3.14 -15.44 -3.92
C TRP A 14 1.74 -15.90 -3.49
N GLU A 15 1.62 -16.79 -2.51
CA GLU A 15 0.33 -17.25 -1.99
C GLU A 15 -0.47 -16.10 -1.39
N ASN A 16 0.17 -15.20 -0.64
CA ASN A 16 -0.46 -13.98 -0.14
C ASN A 16 -0.91 -13.07 -1.29
N PHE A 17 -0.12 -12.94 -2.38
CA PHE A 17 -0.55 -12.20 -3.58
C PHE A 17 -1.80 -12.81 -4.21
N CYS A 18 -1.91 -14.13 -4.26
CA CYS A 18 -3.09 -14.82 -4.80
C CYS A 18 -4.38 -14.51 -4.02
N SER A 19 -4.30 -14.02 -2.78
CA SER A 19 -5.49 -13.57 -2.04
C SER A 19 -6.18 -12.34 -2.67
N HIS A 20 -5.49 -11.65 -3.59
CA HIS A 20 -6.02 -10.48 -4.30
C HIS A 20 -6.66 -10.80 -5.66
N ILE A 21 -6.84 -12.07 -6.04
CA ILE A 21 -7.50 -12.49 -7.28
C ILE A 21 -8.91 -11.92 -7.37
N GLY A 22 -9.28 -11.48 -8.59
CA GLY A 22 -10.60 -10.99 -8.94
C GLY A 22 -10.60 -9.64 -9.62
N ASP A 23 -11.80 -9.15 -9.92
CA ASP A 23 -12.04 -7.85 -10.52
C ASP A 23 -12.43 -6.84 -9.45
N TRP A 24 -11.52 -5.92 -9.20
CA TRP A 24 -11.65 -4.87 -8.19
C TRP A 24 -12.09 -3.57 -8.85
N HIS A 25 -13.36 -3.23 -8.64
CA HIS A 25 -13.96 -2.01 -9.16
C HIS A 25 -13.78 -0.87 -8.18
N GLY A 26 -13.34 0.27 -8.63
CA GLY A 26 -13.12 1.36 -7.70
C GLY A 26 -12.86 2.71 -8.31
N THR A 27 -12.59 3.65 -7.42
CA THR A 27 -12.30 5.04 -7.73
C THR A 27 -10.85 5.34 -7.37
N TRP A 28 -10.15 5.95 -8.31
CA TRP A 28 -8.78 6.41 -8.17
C TRP A 28 -8.78 7.92 -8.06
N ASN A 29 -8.44 8.41 -6.87
CA ASN A 29 -8.54 9.82 -6.48
C ASN A 29 -7.14 10.41 -6.30
N VAL A 30 -6.82 11.44 -7.08
CA VAL A 30 -5.56 12.19 -6.95
C VAL A 30 -5.80 13.42 -6.08
N TYR A 31 -4.93 13.62 -5.10
CA TYR A 31 -4.98 14.71 -4.14
C TYR A 31 -3.74 15.59 -4.24
N ASN A 32 -3.90 16.89 -3.90
CA ASN A 32 -2.79 17.80 -3.66
C ASN A 32 -2.24 17.64 -2.23
N LEU A 33 -1.21 18.42 -1.89
CA LEU A 33 -0.56 18.38 -0.58
C LEU A 33 -1.42 18.94 0.56
N GLU A 34 -2.48 19.66 0.22
CA GLU A 34 -3.49 20.19 1.16
C GLU A 34 -4.62 19.17 1.42
N GLY A 35 -4.61 18.02 0.71
CA GLY A 35 -5.64 16.99 0.81
C GLY A 35 -6.90 17.29 0.00
N GLU A 36 -6.82 18.21 -0.96
CA GLU A 36 -7.93 18.53 -1.86
C GLU A 36 -7.92 17.60 -3.07
N LEU A 37 -9.09 17.13 -3.47
CA LEU A 37 -9.27 16.26 -4.64
C LEU A 37 -9.03 17.06 -5.94
N ILE A 38 -7.99 16.67 -6.70
CA ILE A 38 -7.62 17.27 -7.98
C ILE A 38 -8.36 16.62 -9.14
N ARG A 39 -8.39 15.29 -9.15
CA ARG A 39 -9.05 14.49 -10.19
C ARG A 39 -9.43 13.13 -9.68
N SER A 40 -10.43 12.54 -10.35
CA SER A 40 -10.93 11.21 -10.04
C SER A 40 -11.26 10.47 -11.33
N HIS A 41 -11.09 9.16 -11.35
CA HIS A 41 -11.57 8.30 -12.41
C HIS A 41 -11.96 6.93 -11.87
N GLN A 42 -12.78 6.21 -12.63
CA GLN A 42 -13.14 4.83 -12.31
C GLN A 42 -12.09 3.88 -12.87
N CYS A 43 -11.81 2.80 -12.15
CA CYS A 43 -10.91 1.76 -12.63
C CYS A 43 -11.41 0.37 -12.22
N VAL A 44 -11.27 -0.57 -13.15
CA VAL A 44 -11.37 -2.00 -12.83
C VAL A 44 -9.95 -2.57 -12.87
N ARG A 45 -9.46 -2.97 -11.70
CA ARG A 45 -8.17 -3.66 -11.56
C ARG A 45 -8.41 -5.16 -11.48
N SER A 46 -7.89 -5.91 -12.44
CA SER A 46 -8.11 -7.34 -12.59
C SER A 46 -6.85 -8.13 -12.28
N PHE A 47 -6.98 -9.16 -11.43
CA PHE A 47 -5.93 -10.14 -11.15
C PHE A 47 -6.48 -11.54 -11.44
N HIS A 48 -5.91 -12.19 -12.46
CA HIS A 48 -6.38 -13.50 -12.92
C HIS A 48 -5.20 -14.47 -12.98
N LEU A 49 -5.32 -15.58 -12.24
CA LEU A 49 -4.31 -16.62 -12.20
C LEU A 49 -4.39 -17.48 -13.49
N SER A 50 -3.24 -17.85 -14.03
CA SER A 50 -3.16 -18.84 -15.12
C SER A 50 -3.67 -20.21 -14.67
N SER A 51 -4.09 -21.05 -15.60
CA SER A 51 -4.67 -22.37 -15.30
C SER A 51 -3.73 -23.31 -14.53
N ASP A 52 -2.41 -23.14 -14.71
CA ASP A 52 -1.37 -23.90 -14.01
C ASP A 52 -0.89 -23.23 -12.70
N GLY A 53 -1.44 -22.05 -12.36
CA GLY A 53 -1.09 -21.31 -11.14
C GLY A 53 0.30 -20.67 -11.16
N SER A 54 0.97 -20.62 -12.29
CA SER A 54 2.36 -20.13 -12.41
C SER A 54 2.46 -18.63 -12.68
N GLU A 55 1.38 -18.01 -13.21
CA GLU A 55 1.38 -16.61 -13.62
C GLU A 55 0.10 -15.89 -13.15
N MET A 56 0.25 -14.62 -12.77
CA MET A 56 -0.85 -13.71 -12.45
C MET A 56 -0.93 -12.62 -13.51
N ASN A 57 -2.01 -12.62 -14.29
CA ASN A 57 -2.31 -11.54 -15.22
C ASN A 57 -2.85 -10.34 -14.42
N HIS A 58 -2.35 -9.15 -14.71
CA HIS A 58 -2.74 -7.90 -14.04
C HIS A 58 -3.04 -6.84 -15.08
N HIS A 59 -4.28 -6.35 -15.06
CA HIS A 59 -4.75 -5.29 -15.95
C HIS A 59 -5.48 -4.21 -15.15
N ASN A 60 -5.32 -2.95 -15.59
CA ASN A 60 -6.13 -1.84 -15.11
C ASN A 60 -6.91 -1.27 -16.29
N TYR A 61 -8.22 -1.26 -16.19
CA TYR A 61 -9.12 -0.62 -17.16
C TYR A 61 -9.71 0.64 -16.54
N SER A 62 -9.17 1.79 -16.93
CA SER A 62 -9.57 3.11 -16.44
C SER A 62 -10.63 3.73 -17.34
N THR A 63 -11.64 4.38 -16.75
CA THR A 63 -12.66 5.19 -17.43
C THR A 63 -12.63 6.59 -16.85
N TYR A 64 -12.32 7.58 -17.68
CA TYR A 64 -12.16 8.97 -17.29
C TYR A 64 -13.48 9.76 -17.47
N ALA A 65 -13.56 10.93 -16.82
CA ALA A 65 -14.76 11.77 -16.83
C ALA A 65 -15.17 12.30 -18.23
N ASP A 66 -14.22 12.40 -19.16
CA ASP A 66 -14.45 12.77 -20.56
C ASP A 66 -14.93 11.59 -21.43
N GLY A 67 -15.15 10.41 -20.84
CA GLY A 67 -15.55 9.19 -21.51
C GLY A 67 -14.41 8.41 -22.17
N THR A 68 -13.16 8.88 -22.09
CA THR A 68 -12.02 8.14 -22.59
C THR A 68 -11.71 6.93 -21.71
N ASN A 69 -11.19 5.86 -22.33
CA ASN A 69 -10.81 4.63 -21.65
C ASN A 69 -9.34 4.31 -21.87
N LYS A 70 -8.69 3.72 -20.88
CA LYS A 70 -7.30 3.28 -20.97
C LYS A 70 -7.15 1.89 -20.38
N LEU A 71 -6.57 0.96 -21.16
CA LEU A 71 -6.14 -0.35 -20.67
C LEU A 71 -4.64 -0.33 -20.42
N GLU A 72 -4.22 -0.71 -19.23
CA GLU A 72 -2.82 -0.88 -18.86
C GLU A 72 -2.59 -2.32 -18.40
N THR A 73 -1.51 -2.93 -18.88
CA THR A 73 -1.11 -4.31 -18.54
C THR A 73 0.19 -4.26 -17.75
N TYR A 74 0.19 -4.86 -16.57
CA TYR A 74 1.34 -4.88 -15.64
C TYR A 74 1.94 -6.28 -15.45
N GLY A 75 1.23 -7.31 -15.90
CA GLY A 75 1.63 -8.71 -15.84
C GLY A 75 2.07 -9.28 -17.19
N PRO A 76 2.27 -10.60 -17.29
CA PRO A 76 2.08 -11.54 -16.18
C PRO A 76 3.18 -11.44 -15.12
N HIS A 77 2.77 -11.49 -13.86
CA HIS A 77 3.70 -11.70 -12.75
C HIS A 77 3.97 -13.21 -12.61
N LYS A 78 5.22 -13.60 -12.43
CA LYS A 78 5.64 -15.02 -12.45
C LYS A 78 5.96 -15.52 -11.05
N LYS A 79 5.40 -16.68 -10.70
CA LYS A 79 5.70 -17.41 -9.46
C LYS A 79 7.17 -17.89 -9.44
N PRO A 80 7.88 -17.78 -8.33
CA PRO A 80 7.58 -17.01 -7.11
C PRO A 80 8.16 -15.59 -7.14
N HIS A 81 8.64 -15.10 -8.29
CA HIS A 81 9.42 -13.89 -8.45
C HIS A 81 8.54 -12.68 -8.74
N ILE A 82 7.92 -12.12 -7.71
CA ILE A 82 7.16 -10.88 -7.79
C ILE A 82 7.92 -9.74 -7.08
N ARG A 83 7.72 -8.51 -7.55
CA ARG A 83 8.39 -7.33 -7.01
C ARG A 83 7.69 -6.74 -5.79
N SER A 84 6.43 -7.08 -5.60
CA SER A 84 5.62 -6.63 -4.47
C SER A 84 5.78 -7.56 -3.27
N LEU A 85 5.75 -6.98 -2.09
CA LEU A 85 5.72 -7.70 -0.82
C LEU A 85 4.26 -7.82 -0.38
N HIS A 86 3.84 -9.03 -0.05
CA HIS A 86 2.50 -9.34 0.42
C HIS A 86 2.57 -9.99 1.81
N LEU A 87 2.09 -9.29 2.81
CA LEU A 87 2.12 -9.71 4.18
C LEU A 87 0.68 -9.82 4.70
N SER A 88 0.17 -11.06 4.83
CA SER A 88 -1.25 -11.30 5.08
C SER A 88 -2.12 -10.57 4.02
N ASP A 89 -3.14 -9.85 4.44
CA ASP A 89 -4.03 -9.04 3.60
C ASP A 89 -3.50 -7.63 3.29
N SER A 90 -2.18 -7.43 3.31
CA SER A 90 -1.54 -6.18 2.92
C SER A 90 -0.53 -6.38 1.81
N PHE A 91 -0.23 -5.31 1.10
CA PHE A 91 0.83 -5.33 0.09
C PHE A 91 1.60 -4.01 0.07
N SER A 92 2.84 -4.10 -0.38
CA SER A 92 3.66 -2.92 -0.64
C SER A 92 4.64 -3.15 -1.77
N TRP A 93 4.80 -2.16 -2.65
CA TRP A 93 5.77 -2.16 -3.72
C TRP A 93 6.23 -0.74 -4.04
N GLY A 94 7.28 -0.59 -4.84
CA GLY A 94 7.82 0.70 -5.23
C GLY A 94 9.32 0.70 -5.33
N SER A 95 9.89 1.91 -5.35
CA SER A 95 11.33 2.12 -5.42
C SER A 95 12.04 1.46 -4.24
N GLN A 96 13.17 0.85 -4.51
CA GLN A 96 14.03 0.21 -3.49
C GLN A 96 15.16 1.16 -3.04
N GLU A 97 15.52 2.11 -3.89
CA GLU A 97 16.59 3.07 -3.67
C GLU A 97 16.13 4.47 -4.05
N VAL A 98 16.70 5.48 -3.40
CA VAL A 98 16.55 6.88 -3.79
C VAL A 98 17.70 7.23 -4.73
N LYS A 99 17.38 7.61 -5.97
CA LYS A 99 18.36 8.03 -6.96
C LYS A 99 18.09 9.48 -7.35
N SER A 100 19.11 10.32 -7.23
CA SER A 100 19.02 11.72 -7.63
C SER A 100 18.57 11.86 -9.09
N GLY A 101 17.63 12.76 -9.37
CA GLY A 101 17.08 12.99 -10.71
C GLY A 101 16.21 11.85 -11.26
N SER A 102 15.76 10.95 -10.41
CA SER A 102 14.86 9.85 -10.81
C SER A 102 13.55 9.91 -10.03
N VAL A 103 12.50 9.40 -10.65
CA VAL A 103 11.21 9.22 -9.97
C VAL A 103 11.37 8.23 -8.83
N PHE A 104 10.90 8.61 -7.64
CA PHE A 104 10.73 7.70 -6.52
C PHE A 104 9.23 7.54 -6.25
N PHE A 105 8.76 6.32 -6.10
CA PHE A 105 7.35 6.06 -5.81
C PHE A 105 7.17 4.85 -4.91
N PHE A 106 6.02 4.77 -4.25
CA PHE A 106 5.55 3.56 -3.58
C PHE A 106 4.03 3.45 -3.67
N GLU A 107 3.55 2.24 -3.52
CA GLU A 107 2.16 1.91 -3.21
C GLU A 107 2.15 0.98 -1.99
N THR A 108 1.32 1.29 -1.02
CA THR A 108 1.01 0.40 0.11
C THR A 108 -0.49 0.32 0.26
N GLY A 109 -1.00 -0.90 0.38
CA GLY A 109 -2.43 -1.13 0.46
C GLY A 109 -2.80 -2.34 1.29
N PHE A 110 -4.10 -2.45 1.51
CA PHE A 110 -4.72 -3.44 2.37
C PHE A 110 -5.97 -4.01 1.71
N LYS A 111 -6.26 -5.24 2.05
CA LYS A 111 -7.51 -5.92 1.74
C LYS A 111 -8.20 -6.29 3.05
N HIS A 112 -9.49 -6.10 3.11
CA HIS A 112 -10.34 -6.62 4.19
C HIS A 112 -11.67 -7.06 3.59
N GLN A 113 -11.91 -8.37 3.60
CA GLN A 113 -13.04 -8.96 2.90
C GLN A 113 -13.07 -8.55 1.41
N ASP A 114 -14.16 -7.96 0.95
CA ASP A 114 -14.37 -7.52 -0.43
C ASP A 114 -13.94 -6.06 -0.69
N ARG A 115 -13.18 -5.44 0.22
CA ARG A 115 -12.69 -4.07 0.09
C ARG A 115 -11.18 -4.03 0.03
N ARG A 116 -10.65 -3.14 -0.81
CA ARG A 116 -9.23 -2.79 -0.87
C ARG A 116 -9.08 -1.29 -0.80
N ARG A 117 -8.05 -0.87 -0.09
CA ARG A 117 -7.60 0.53 -0.02
C ARG A 117 -6.11 0.58 -0.19
N SER A 118 -5.61 1.47 -1.03
CA SER A 118 -4.18 1.74 -1.10
C SER A 118 -3.89 3.22 -1.27
N ALA A 119 -2.69 3.62 -0.85
CA ALA A 119 -2.13 4.92 -1.12
C ALA A 119 -0.86 4.77 -1.96
N VAL A 120 -0.77 5.62 -2.98
CA VAL A 120 0.42 5.78 -3.82
C VAL A 120 0.96 7.19 -3.58
N ALA A 121 2.27 7.33 -3.40
CA ALA A 121 2.93 8.61 -3.53
C ALA A 121 4.05 8.51 -4.56
N ARG A 122 4.15 9.53 -5.39
CA ARG A 122 5.15 9.63 -6.46
C ARG A 122 5.86 10.96 -6.36
N TYR A 123 7.14 10.91 -6.06
CA TYR A 123 8.06 12.04 -6.09
C TYR A 123 8.66 12.12 -7.49
N ASN A 124 8.30 13.15 -8.22
CA ASN A 124 8.73 13.35 -9.60
C ASN A 124 10.11 14.02 -9.67
N GLU A 125 10.78 13.88 -10.81
CA GLU A 125 12.10 14.49 -11.07
C GLU A 125 12.12 16.02 -10.90
N ASN A 126 10.99 16.68 -11.16
CA ASN A 126 10.79 18.12 -10.99
C ASN A 126 10.48 18.54 -9.55
N GLY A 127 10.53 17.62 -8.57
CA GLY A 127 10.27 17.88 -7.16
C GLY A 127 8.77 17.92 -6.78
N THR A 128 7.85 17.69 -7.73
CA THR A 128 6.42 17.58 -7.39
C THR A 128 6.11 16.23 -6.76
N LEU A 129 5.13 16.23 -5.86
CA LEU A 129 4.63 15.03 -5.18
C LEU A 129 3.17 14.80 -5.55
N ASP A 130 2.88 13.67 -6.17
CA ASP A 130 1.53 13.23 -6.49
C ASP A 130 1.06 12.20 -5.46
N ILE A 131 -0.15 12.36 -4.94
CA ILE A 131 -0.78 11.44 -4.00
C ILE A 131 -2.03 10.86 -4.65
N LEU A 132 -2.10 9.53 -4.74
CA LEU A 132 -3.23 8.81 -5.29
C LEU A 132 -3.79 7.85 -4.24
N ILE A 133 -5.09 7.95 -3.97
CA ILE A 133 -5.81 7.01 -3.12
C ILE A 133 -6.72 6.15 -4.00
N ILE A 134 -6.62 4.86 -3.78
CA ILE A 134 -7.34 3.84 -4.54
C ILE A 134 -8.32 3.14 -3.60
N SER A 135 -9.61 3.29 -3.88
CA SER A 135 -10.70 2.68 -3.12
C SER A 135 -11.43 1.70 -4.01
N GLU A 136 -11.33 0.40 -3.71
CA GLU A 136 -11.81 -0.69 -4.57
C GLU A 136 -12.69 -1.67 -3.79
N SER A 137 -13.64 -2.30 -4.51
CA SER A 137 -14.50 -3.38 -4.01
C SER A 137 -14.53 -4.52 -5.01
N LEU A 138 -14.47 -5.75 -4.51
CA LEU A 138 -14.57 -6.96 -5.34
C LEU A 138 -15.96 -7.05 -5.95
N GLY A 139 -16.04 -7.21 -7.27
CA GLY A 139 -17.30 -7.25 -7.99
C GLY A 139 -18.13 -5.97 -7.96
N GLY A 140 -17.58 -4.85 -7.47
CA GLY A 140 -18.16 -3.51 -7.59
C GLY A 140 -19.17 -3.09 -6.53
N LYS A 141 -19.37 -3.88 -5.47
CA LYS A 141 -20.32 -3.54 -4.39
C LYS A 141 -19.72 -3.88 -3.03
N ALA A 142 -19.50 -2.87 -2.23
CA ALA A 142 -19.24 -3.03 -0.79
C ALA A 142 -19.84 -1.84 -0.04
N ASP A 143 -20.52 -2.13 1.08
CA ASP A 143 -20.99 -1.08 1.97
C ASP A 143 -19.81 -0.38 2.65
N GLU A 144 -19.84 0.95 2.66
CA GLU A 144 -18.85 1.73 3.40
C GLU A 144 -19.27 1.85 4.87
N PRO A 145 -18.44 1.40 5.81
CA PRO A 145 -18.76 1.53 7.23
C PRO A 145 -18.72 3.00 7.67
N LEU A 146 -19.53 3.35 8.65
CA LEU A 146 -19.38 4.61 9.37
C LEU A 146 -18.09 4.56 10.19
N LEU A 147 -17.19 5.49 9.93
CA LEU A 147 -15.89 5.55 10.59
C LEU A 147 -15.95 6.46 11.81
N PRO A 148 -15.31 6.06 12.93
CA PRO A 148 -15.18 6.93 14.10
C PRO A 148 -14.24 8.10 13.80
N PRO A 149 -14.36 9.22 14.54
CA PRO A 149 -13.35 10.26 14.53
C PRO A 149 -11.97 9.72 14.91
N ALA A 150 -10.94 10.20 14.23
CA ALA A 150 -9.55 9.71 14.40
C ALA A 150 -8.99 9.90 15.83
N ASN A 151 -9.49 10.86 16.61
CA ASN A 151 -9.07 11.09 17.99
C ASN A 151 -9.47 9.96 18.98
N GLN A 152 -10.21 8.95 18.54
CA GLN A 152 -10.62 7.78 19.35
C GLN A 152 -9.66 6.59 19.24
N LEU A 153 -8.51 6.73 18.57
CA LEU A 153 -7.54 5.64 18.39
C LEU A 153 -6.53 5.50 19.56
N SER A 154 -6.48 6.49 20.44
CA SER A 154 -5.60 6.43 21.62
C SER A 154 -5.91 5.21 22.49
N GLY A 155 -4.85 4.48 22.86
CA GLY A 155 -4.97 3.27 23.69
C GLY A 155 -5.24 1.96 22.93
N TRP A 156 -5.40 2.00 21.60
CA TRP A 156 -5.54 0.79 20.82
C TRP A 156 -4.26 -0.06 20.88
N GLN A 157 -4.44 -1.35 21.04
CA GLN A 157 -3.35 -2.33 21.07
C GLN A 157 -3.24 -3.05 19.75
N GLY A 158 -2.06 -3.50 19.41
CA GLY A 158 -1.84 -4.17 18.14
C GLY A 158 -0.66 -5.10 18.13
N ILE A 159 -0.42 -5.66 16.95
CA ILE A 159 0.74 -6.48 16.64
C ILE A 159 1.45 -5.93 15.41
N ILE A 160 2.78 -6.00 15.41
CA ILE A 160 3.64 -5.68 14.27
C ILE A 160 4.17 -6.98 13.69
N THR A 161 4.05 -7.13 12.39
CA THR A 161 4.74 -8.17 11.61
C THR A 161 5.64 -7.48 10.60
N LYS A 162 6.92 -7.89 10.52
CA LYS A 162 7.93 -7.29 9.64
C LYS A 162 8.35 -8.28 8.57
N MET A 163 8.52 -7.79 7.34
CA MET A 163 8.99 -8.54 6.17
C MET A 163 10.23 -7.85 5.57
N SER A 164 11.28 -8.63 5.30
CA SER A 164 12.48 -8.13 4.60
C SER A 164 12.26 -8.03 3.08
N PRO A 165 13.19 -7.39 2.32
CA PRO A 165 13.15 -7.38 0.86
C PRO A 165 13.15 -8.79 0.23
N GLU A 166 13.73 -9.79 0.92
CA GLU A 166 13.77 -11.19 0.50
C GLU A 166 12.50 -11.97 0.87
N CYS A 167 11.43 -11.27 1.30
CA CYS A 167 10.15 -11.82 1.75
C CYS A 167 10.20 -12.61 3.07
N ILE A 168 11.26 -12.46 3.87
CA ILE A 168 11.38 -13.16 5.14
C ILE A 168 10.59 -12.41 6.21
N VAL A 169 9.68 -13.16 6.85
CA VAL A 169 8.80 -12.63 7.88
C VAL A 169 9.42 -12.89 9.26
N SER A 170 9.52 -11.84 10.07
CA SER A 170 9.94 -11.91 11.47
C SER A 170 8.79 -12.31 12.39
N PRO A 171 9.07 -12.87 13.57
CA PRO A 171 8.05 -13.08 14.59
C PRO A 171 7.29 -11.79 14.92
N THR A 172 6.00 -11.91 15.21
CA THR A 172 5.15 -10.78 15.58
C THR A 172 5.53 -10.23 16.95
N VAL A 173 5.37 -8.89 17.10
CA VAL A 173 5.64 -8.18 18.35
C VAL A 173 4.41 -7.35 18.73
N SER A 174 4.07 -7.29 20.02
CA SER A 174 3.00 -6.44 20.52
C SER A 174 3.38 -4.97 20.43
N THR A 175 2.41 -4.12 20.14
CA THR A 175 2.57 -2.66 20.06
C THR A 175 1.32 -1.93 20.55
N SER A 176 1.44 -0.62 20.70
CA SER A 176 0.30 0.28 20.94
C SER A 176 0.25 1.30 19.82
N TRP A 177 -0.96 1.71 19.44
CA TRP A 177 -1.12 2.77 18.46
C TRP A 177 -0.52 4.09 18.96
N ILE A 178 0.25 4.74 18.12
CA ILE A 178 0.79 6.08 18.34
C ILE A 178 0.39 6.99 17.17
N GLN A 179 0.13 8.25 17.47
CA GLN A 179 -0.13 9.28 16.47
C GLN A 179 1.18 9.66 15.76
N LEU A 180 1.16 9.73 14.43
CA LEU A 180 2.35 9.98 13.62
C LEU A 180 2.53 11.45 13.21
N GLU A 181 1.46 12.25 13.30
CA GLU A 181 1.45 13.64 12.83
C GLU A 181 2.46 14.54 13.58
N ASP A 182 2.77 14.19 14.82
CA ASP A 182 3.67 14.98 15.69
C ASP A 182 5.15 14.55 15.60
N LEU A 183 5.46 13.51 14.83
CA LEU A 183 6.80 12.91 14.86
C LEU A 183 7.87 13.76 14.19
N ASN A 184 7.54 14.48 13.10
CA ASN A 184 8.53 15.28 12.38
C ASN A 184 7.89 16.34 11.47
N LYS A 185 8.31 17.60 11.57
CA LYS A 185 7.83 18.72 10.74
C LYS A 185 8.14 18.56 9.23
N ASN A 186 9.09 17.69 8.87
CA ASN A 186 9.43 17.38 7.50
C ASN A 186 8.48 16.39 6.85
N TYR A 187 7.54 15.81 7.61
CA TYR A 187 6.53 14.91 7.10
C TYR A 187 5.23 15.64 6.77
N LEU A 188 4.58 15.14 5.74
CA LEU A 188 3.20 15.45 5.37
C LEU A 188 2.31 14.33 5.91
N SER A 189 1.30 14.68 6.69
CA SER A 189 0.26 13.74 7.11
C SER A 189 -1.08 14.21 6.57
N LEU A 190 -1.72 13.37 5.78
CA LEU A 190 -3.05 13.62 5.24
C LEU A 190 -4.02 12.54 5.72
N ARG A 191 -5.18 12.95 6.20
CA ARG A 191 -6.33 12.07 6.48
C ARG A 191 -7.37 12.32 5.41
N LEU A 192 -7.69 11.27 4.67
CA LEU A 192 -8.53 11.36 3.49
C LEU A 192 -9.86 10.64 3.73
N LYS A 193 -10.76 10.80 2.77
CA LYS A 193 -12.02 10.06 2.77
C LYS A 193 -11.76 8.55 2.77
N ASP A 194 -12.75 7.76 3.07
CA ASP A 194 -12.70 6.29 3.12
C ASP A 194 -11.77 5.72 4.23
N GLY A 195 -11.39 6.55 5.21
CA GLY A 195 -10.57 6.13 6.35
C GLY A 195 -9.10 5.91 6.05
N VAL A 196 -8.64 6.32 4.87
CA VAL A 196 -7.22 6.22 4.49
C VAL A 196 -6.46 7.45 4.99
N SER A 197 -5.28 7.23 5.57
CA SER A 197 -4.32 8.28 5.83
C SER A 197 -2.93 7.90 5.30
N ILE A 198 -2.15 8.92 4.97
CA ILE A 198 -0.79 8.78 4.51
C ILE A 198 0.11 9.72 5.30
N THR A 199 1.27 9.22 5.76
CA THR A 199 2.31 10.02 6.42
C THR A 199 3.64 9.75 5.74
N ILE A 200 4.18 10.77 5.07
CA ILE A 200 5.32 10.65 4.17
C ILE A 200 6.22 11.89 4.27
N PRO A 201 7.53 11.78 3.98
CA PRO A 201 8.39 12.95 3.85
C PRO A 201 7.86 13.91 2.78
N LYS A 202 7.96 15.23 3.00
CA LYS A 202 7.60 16.23 1.99
C LYS A 202 8.53 16.20 0.77
N TYR A 203 9.76 15.76 1.00
CA TYR A 203 10.80 15.52 -0.02
C TYR A 203 11.69 14.37 0.47
N ILE A 204 12.28 13.65 -0.46
CA ILE A 204 13.17 12.52 -0.17
C ILE A 204 14.58 12.87 -0.63
N GLU A 205 15.53 12.70 0.28
CA GLU A 205 16.95 12.88 0.02
C GLU A 205 17.63 11.51 -0.03
N SER A 206 18.62 11.36 -0.91
CA SER A 206 19.49 10.19 -0.92
C SER A 206 20.30 10.10 0.38
N GLU A 207 20.69 8.89 0.76
CA GLU A 207 21.53 8.62 1.93
C GLU A 207 20.95 9.11 3.27
N THR A 208 19.61 9.16 3.37
CA THR A 208 18.90 9.48 4.61
C THR A 208 17.99 8.33 5.05
N GLU A 209 17.77 8.24 6.36
CA GLU A 209 16.79 7.33 6.91
C GLU A 209 15.40 7.99 6.88
N PHE A 210 14.40 7.29 6.38
CA PHE A 210 13.00 7.71 6.40
C PHE A 210 12.04 6.53 6.36
N PHE A 211 10.77 6.83 6.56
CA PHE A 211 9.71 5.84 6.43
C PHE A 211 8.50 6.43 5.67
N LEU A 212 7.69 5.54 5.11
CA LEU A 212 6.48 5.88 4.36
C LEU A 212 5.33 5.07 4.95
N VAL A 213 4.30 5.75 5.40
CA VAL A 213 3.18 5.13 6.11
C VAL A 213 1.89 5.30 5.33
N THR A 214 1.13 4.23 5.25
CA THR A 214 -0.28 4.22 4.87
C THR A 214 -1.08 3.58 5.99
N GLU A 215 -2.19 4.19 6.38
CA GLU A 215 -3.15 3.62 7.32
C GLU A 215 -4.51 3.48 6.66
N TRP A 216 -5.25 2.46 7.08
CA TRP A 216 -6.65 2.31 6.74
C TRP A 216 -7.44 1.97 8.01
N LEU A 217 -8.30 2.90 8.45
CA LEU A 217 -9.32 2.65 9.45
C LEU A 217 -10.45 1.87 8.80
N VAL A 218 -10.41 0.56 8.97
CA VAL A 218 -11.33 -0.38 8.29
C VAL A 218 -12.76 -0.23 8.81
N ASN A 219 -12.88 -0.10 10.14
CA ASN A 219 -14.13 0.09 10.87
C ASN A 219 -13.84 0.66 12.27
N SER A 220 -14.85 0.72 13.13
CA SER A 220 -14.73 1.29 14.49
C SER A 220 -13.84 0.49 15.45
N THR A 221 -13.35 -0.69 15.06
CA THR A 221 -12.56 -1.59 15.92
C THR A 221 -11.29 -2.11 15.28
N LEU A 222 -11.01 -1.80 14.01
CA LEU A 222 -9.86 -2.31 13.27
C LEU A 222 -9.18 -1.18 12.48
N LEU A 223 -7.87 -1.01 12.70
CA LEU A 223 -6.99 -0.15 11.90
C LEU A 223 -5.80 -0.97 11.43
N LEU A 224 -5.48 -0.83 10.16
CA LEU A 224 -4.30 -1.40 9.51
C LEU A 224 -3.30 -0.28 9.20
N ARG A 225 -2.02 -0.48 9.53
CA ARG A 225 -0.94 0.44 9.20
C ARG A 225 0.17 -0.34 8.49
N GLY A 226 0.55 0.11 7.31
CA GLY A 226 1.69 -0.39 6.55
C GLY A 226 2.81 0.64 6.54
N VAL A 227 4.03 0.22 6.88
CA VAL A 227 5.21 1.10 6.91
C VAL A 227 6.32 0.53 6.05
N ARG A 228 6.81 1.32 5.11
CA ARG A 228 8.05 1.03 4.39
C ARG A 228 9.18 1.78 5.06
N HIS A 229 10.24 1.05 5.43
CA HIS A 229 11.42 1.61 6.09
C HIS A 229 12.59 1.68 5.10
N PHE A 230 13.30 2.78 5.16
CA PHE A 230 14.50 3.04 4.38
C PHE A 230 15.63 3.49 5.31
N ASP A 231 16.82 2.99 5.06
CA ASP A 231 18.07 3.52 5.62
C ASP A 231 18.93 4.13 4.51
N ILE A 232 20.15 4.49 4.82
CA ILE A 232 21.11 5.08 3.87
C ILE A 232 21.43 4.17 2.68
N SER A 233 21.17 2.86 2.76
CA SER A 233 21.38 1.89 1.68
C SER A 233 20.12 1.63 0.84
N GLY A 234 18.97 2.14 1.25
CA GLY A 234 17.70 1.99 0.56
C GLY A 234 16.63 1.29 1.38
N PHE A 235 15.74 0.57 0.71
CA PHE A 235 14.62 -0.12 1.34
C PHE A 235 15.07 -1.30 2.22
N THR A 236 14.68 -1.28 3.49
CA THR A 236 15.09 -2.30 4.48
C THR A 236 13.97 -3.24 4.87
N SER A 237 12.74 -2.77 4.93
CA SER A 237 11.61 -3.62 5.34
C SER A 237 10.25 -3.00 5.09
N PHE A 238 9.26 -3.87 5.01
CA PHE A 238 7.85 -3.55 5.11
C PHE A 238 7.30 -4.10 6.43
N THR A 239 6.56 -3.28 7.19
CA THR A 239 5.82 -3.75 8.38
C THR A 239 4.32 -3.60 8.17
N LEU A 240 3.57 -4.58 8.66
CA LEU A 240 2.14 -4.50 8.86
C LEU A 240 1.86 -4.43 10.36
N GLU A 241 1.16 -3.39 10.77
CA GLU A 241 0.66 -3.21 12.12
C GLU A 241 -0.86 -3.33 12.10
N VAL A 242 -1.40 -4.21 12.93
CA VAL A 242 -2.83 -4.48 13.03
C VAL A 242 -3.28 -4.06 14.42
N PHE A 243 -4.07 -3.00 14.51
CA PHE A 243 -4.58 -2.45 15.77
C PHE A 243 -6.04 -2.79 15.95
N ASN A 244 -6.39 -3.16 17.18
CA ASN A 244 -7.75 -3.44 17.60
C ASN A 244 -8.11 -2.57 18.83
N ARG A 245 -9.40 -2.23 18.90
CA ARG A 245 -9.96 -1.49 20.04
C ARG A 245 -10.24 -2.45 21.18
#